data_442efb3c8255644ce18fe9d31fa6d99f
#
_entry.id   442efb3c8255644ce18fe9d31fa6d99f
#
_cell.length_a   1.000
_cell.length_b   1.000
_cell.length_c   1.000
_cell.angle_alpha   90.00
_cell.angle_beta   90.00
_cell.angle_gamma   90.00
#
_symmetry.space_group_name_H-M   'P 1'
#
loop_
_entity.id
_entity.type
_entity.pdbx_description
1 polymer ?
#
loop_
_entity_poly.entity_id
_entity_poly.type
_entity_poly.pdbx_seq_one_letter_code
_entity_poly.pdbx_strand_id
1 'polypeptide(L)'
;MLNIQNYIKVESLDEAYELNQKKNNKIIGGMMWMRMGDSRINTAIDLSGLGLDKIEENDDEFRIGCMVTLRQLEVHDGFNQYTGGCVKEALRHIVGVQFRNLATVGGSVFGRYGFSDVLTLLIGLDSYVELYKEGIVRLEDYAGRSYDNDIIVNIIVKKRPVHMFYEAVRITETDLPVLTCAGVKFADTGLCNICIGARPGKAVIVKDTYDILSSGISEESIEKFADFVEKNLPTQGNMRGSAGYRIHLAGVLTKRALININK
;
A
#
# COMPACT_ATOMS: atom_id res chain seq x y z
N MET A 1 9.37 -18.39 18.69
CA MET A 1 10.32 -18.38 17.55
C MET A 1 9.64 -19.06 16.38
N LEU A 2 9.70 -18.48 15.18
CA LEU A 2 9.20 -19.07 13.95
C LEU A 2 9.79 -20.46 13.73
N ASN A 3 8.93 -21.45 13.44
CA ASN A 3 9.34 -22.83 13.18
C ASN A 3 8.78 -23.27 11.84
N ILE A 4 9.65 -23.65 10.90
CA ILE A 4 9.31 -24.12 9.56
C ILE A 4 9.77 -25.59 9.49
N GLN A 5 8.84 -26.51 9.19
CA GLN A 5 9.13 -27.93 9.09
C GLN A 5 9.67 -28.34 7.72
N ASN A 6 9.07 -27.77 6.64
CA ASN A 6 9.43 -28.06 5.27
C ASN A 6 9.54 -26.75 4.48
N TYR A 7 10.38 -26.78 3.45
CA TYR A 7 10.54 -25.70 2.48
C TYR A 7 10.41 -26.27 1.07
N ILE A 8 9.59 -25.59 0.24
CA ILE A 8 9.40 -25.97 -1.17
C ILE A 8 9.51 -24.70 -2.02
N LYS A 9 10.47 -24.71 -2.94
CA LYS A 9 10.52 -23.76 -4.03
C LYS A 9 9.70 -24.33 -5.17
N VAL A 10 8.54 -23.75 -5.43
CA VAL A 10 7.57 -24.24 -6.41
C VAL A 10 7.99 -23.93 -7.85
N GLU A 11 7.54 -24.76 -8.78
CA GLU A 11 7.80 -24.62 -10.21
C GLU A 11 6.60 -24.03 -10.98
N SER A 12 5.43 -23.94 -10.33
CA SER A 12 4.22 -23.37 -10.95
C SER A 12 3.30 -22.70 -9.91
N LEU A 13 2.41 -21.81 -10.41
CA LEU A 13 1.35 -21.22 -9.58
C LEU A 13 0.30 -22.25 -9.16
N ASP A 14 0.04 -23.28 -9.98
CA ASP A 14 -0.87 -24.39 -9.63
C ASP A 14 -0.36 -25.14 -8.40
N GLU A 15 0.91 -25.52 -8.41
CA GLU A 15 1.56 -26.19 -7.27
C GLU A 15 1.52 -25.30 -6.02
N ALA A 16 1.87 -24.01 -6.17
CA ALA A 16 1.82 -23.07 -5.07
C ALA A 16 0.40 -22.95 -4.47
N TYR A 17 -0.62 -22.87 -5.33
CA TYR A 17 -2.01 -22.77 -4.92
C TYR A 17 -2.47 -24.02 -4.16
N GLU A 18 -2.23 -25.22 -4.71
CA GLU A 18 -2.59 -26.48 -4.06
C GLU A 18 -1.93 -26.63 -2.67
N LEU A 19 -0.65 -26.26 -2.58
CA LEU A 19 0.06 -26.27 -1.31
C LEU A 19 -0.51 -25.25 -0.32
N ASN A 20 -0.90 -24.05 -0.78
CA ASN A 20 -1.42 -22.97 0.06
C ASN A 20 -2.83 -23.27 0.62
N GLN A 21 -3.58 -24.22 0.03
CA GLN A 21 -4.86 -24.68 0.59
C GLN A 21 -4.67 -25.56 1.83
N LYS A 22 -3.49 -26.10 2.06
CA LYS A 22 -3.23 -26.99 3.20
C LYS A 22 -3.00 -26.19 4.47
N LYS A 23 -3.60 -26.67 5.57
CA LYS A 23 -3.51 -25.99 6.88
C LYS A 23 -2.06 -25.80 7.30
N ASN A 24 -1.75 -24.59 7.80
CA ASN A 24 -0.43 -24.18 8.27
C ASN A 24 0.68 -24.14 7.19
N ASN A 25 0.36 -24.31 5.91
CA ASN A 25 1.27 -23.92 4.85
C ASN A 25 1.18 -22.40 4.63
N LYS A 26 2.30 -21.78 4.26
CA LYS A 26 2.35 -20.33 4.04
C LYS A 26 3.26 -19.99 2.87
N ILE A 27 2.77 -19.11 1.99
CA ILE A 27 3.62 -18.44 1.01
C ILE A 27 4.58 -17.53 1.76
N ILE A 28 5.83 -17.56 1.36
CA ILE A 28 6.88 -16.71 1.91
C ILE A 28 7.39 -15.72 0.86
N GLY A 29 7.54 -14.46 1.26
CA GLY A 29 8.35 -13.47 0.58
C GLY A 29 9.61 -13.21 1.39
N GLY A 30 9.94 -11.94 1.66
CA GLY A 30 11.10 -11.59 2.49
C GLY A 30 11.01 -11.95 3.97
N MET A 31 9.89 -12.44 4.44
CA MET A 31 9.60 -12.90 5.81
C MET A 31 9.89 -11.87 6.92
N MET A 32 9.96 -10.57 6.61
CA MET A 32 10.47 -9.55 7.55
C MET A 32 9.62 -9.42 8.82
N TRP A 33 8.30 -9.56 8.71
CA TRP A 33 7.39 -9.61 9.86
C TRP A 33 7.18 -11.03 10.37
N MET A 34 7.09 -12.00 9.48
CA MET A 34 6.80 -13.39 9.84
C MET A 34 7.87 -13.98 10.77
N ARG A 35 9.16 -13.69 10.54
CA ARG A 35 10.26 -14.19 11.38
C ARG A 35 10.28 -13.63 12.81
N MET A 36 9.57 -12.53 13.06
CA MET A 36 9.47 -11.93 14.39
C MET A 36 8.39 -12.60 15.26
N GLY A 37 7.55 -13.44 14.63
CA GLY A 37 6.50 -14.18 15.31
C GLY A 37 6.97 -15.55 15.82
N ASP A 38 6.01 -16.31 16.35
CA ASP A 38 6.18 -17.65 16.91
C ASP A 38 5.37 -18.72 16.17
N SER A 39 4.93 -18.41 14.95
CA SER A 39 4.08 -19.29 14.16
C SER A 39 4.79 -20.62 13.83
N ARG A 40 3.99 -21.69 13.79
CA ARG A 40 4.41 -22.99 13.24
C ARG A 40 3.92 -23.12 11.81
N ILE A 41 4.84 -23.28 10.88
CA ILE A 41 4.59 -23.45 9.44
C ILE A 41 4.96 -24.88 9.06
N ASN A 42 3.99 -25.61 8.49
CA ASN A 42 4.26 -26.95 7.99
C ASN A 42 5.13 -26.91 6.74
N THR A 43 4.74 -26.09 5.76
CA THR A 43 5.51 -25.90 4.53
C THR A 43 5.59 -24.43 4.20
N ALA A 44 6.81 -23.91 4.11
CA ALA A 44 7.08 -22.60 3.53
C ALA A 44 7.11 -22.73 2.00
N ILE A 45 6.25 -21.99 1.31
CA ILE A 45 6.08 -22.04 -0.15
C ILE A 45 6.81 -20.83 -0.73
N ASP A 46 7.87 -21.09 -1.47
CA ASP A 46 8.71 -20.04 -2.07
C ASP A 46 8.38 -19.87 -3.55
N LEU A 47 7.94 -18.66 -3.92
CA LEU A 47 7.58 -18.27 -5.27
C LEU A 47 8.77 -17.73 -6.10
N SER A 48 9.98 -17.68 -5.55
CA SER A 48 11.15 -17.04 -6.20
C SER A 48 11.57 -17.70 -7.52
N GLY A 49 11.07 -18.91 -7.80
CA GLY A 49 11.30 -19.63 -9.07
C GLY A 49 10.39 -19.19 -10.21
N LEU A 50 9.33 -18.40 -9.94
CA LEU A 50 8.27 -18.14 -10.91
C LEU A 50 8.43 -16.84 -11.71
N GLY A 51 9.56 -16.13 -11.54
CA GLY A 51 9.83 -14.87 -12.26
C GLY A 51 8.94 -13.70 -11.85
N LEU A 52 8.34 -13.75 -10.65
CA LEU A 52 7.44 -12.72 -10.12
C LEU A 52 8.18 -11.56 -9.39
N ASP A 53 9.46 -11.39 -9.66
CA ASP A 53 10.36 -10.38 -9.08
C ASP A 53 10.69 -9.23 -10.06
N LYS A 54 9.84 -9.04 -11.08
CA LYS A 54 10.02 -8.03 -12.12
C LYS A 54 8.94 -6.96 -12.04
N ILE A 55 9.29 -5.75 -12.49
CA ILE A 55 8.36 -4.67 -12.77
C ILE A 55 8.31 -4.52 -14.29
N GLU A 56 7.16 -4.81 -14.86
CA GLU A 56 6.89 -4.61 -16.28
C GLU A 56 6.18 -3.27 -16.44
N GLU A 57 6.64 -2.47 -17.39
CA GLU A 57 6.10 -1.16 -17.69
C GLU A 57 5.75 -1.08 -19.17
N ASN A 58 4.53 -0.65 -19.47
CA ASN A 58 4.09 -0.29 -20.79
C ASN A 58 3.38 1.08 -20.77
N ASP A 59 2.75 1.48 -21.87
CA ASP A 59 2.07 2.77 -21.97
C ASP A 59 0.82 2.86 -21.08
N ASP A 60 0.19 1.74 -20.76
CA ASP A 60 -1.10 1.68 -20.06
C ASP A 60 -0.97 1.38 -18.56
N GLU A 61 0.08 0.65 -18.16
CA GLU A 61 0.17 0.16 -16.78
C GLU A 61 1.61 -0.19 -16.35
N PHE A 62 1.78 -0.23 -15.02
CA PHE A 62 2.86 -0.96 -14.36
C PHE A 62 2.30 -2.28 -13.82
N ARG A 63 2.97 -3.40 -14.13
CA ARG A 63 2.71 -4.71 -13.53
C ARG A 63 3.88 -5.06 -12.61
N ILE A 64 3.62 -5.06 -11.33
CA ILE A 64 4.62 -5.25 -10.27
C ILE A 64 4.43 -6.64 -9.71
N GLY A 65 5.33 -7.56 -10.01
CA GLY A 65 5.29 -8.93 -9.50
C GLY A 65 5.31 -8.97 -7.97
N CYS A 66 4.61 -9.92 -7.38
CA CYS A 66 4.46 -9.97 -5.92
C CYS A 66 5.79 -10.16 -5.16
N MET A 67 6.82 -10.71 -5.82
CA MET A 67 8.15 -10.93 -5.27
C MET A 67 9.10 -9.75 -5.49
N VAL A 68 8.67 -8.70 -6.19
CA VAL A 68 9.44 -7.43 -6.29
C VAL A 68 9.70 -6.91 -4.89
N THR A 69 10.97 -6.58 -4.61
CA THR A 69 11.35 -6.01 -3.31
C THR A 69 10.94 -4.54 -3.19
N LEU A 70 10.73 -4.07 -1.98
CA LEU A 70 10.43 -2.64 -1.74
C LEU A 70 11.58 -1.75 -2.25
N ARG A 71 12.83 -2.25 -2.24
CA ARG A 71 13.96 -1.50 -2.78
C ARG A 71 13.92 -1.39 -4.30
N GLN A 72 13.58 -2.46 -5.02
CA GLN A 72 13.39 -2.39 -6.47
C GLN A 72 12.30 -1.36 -6.84
N LEU A 73 11.17 -1.38 -6.12
CA LEU A 73 10.09 -0.41 -6.34
C LEU A 73 10.53 1.03 -6.01
N GLU A 74 11.23 1.23 -4.88
CA GLU A 74 11.74 2.53 -4.43
C GLU A 74 12.63 3.22 -5.47
N VAL A 75 13.47 2.45 -6.17
CA VAL A 75 14.45 2.97 -7.12
C VAL A 75 14.02 2.83 -8.59
N HIS A 76 12.82 2.38 -8.87
CA HIS A 76 12.33 2.22 -10.24
C HIS A 76 12.07 3.58 -10.89
N ASP A 77 12.85 3.91 -11.92
CA ASP A 77 12.84 5.25 -12.54
C ASP A 77 11.48 5.62 -13.12
N GLY A 78 10.86 4.74 -13.93
CA GLY A 78 9.57 5.01 -14.55
C GLY A 78 8.46 5.24 -13.52
N PHE A 79 8.42 4.44 -12.44
CA PHE A 79 7.41 4.61 -11.40
C PHE A 79 7.65 5.87 -10.55
N ASN A 80 8.92 6.23 -10.29
CA ASN A 80 9.26 7.51 -9.67
C ASN A 80 8.87 8.71 -10.54
N GLN A 81 9.14 8.65 -11.84
CA GLN A 81 8.75 9.69 -12.78
C GLN A 81 7.22 9.83 -12.83
N TYR A 82 6.49 8.73 -12.94
CA TYR A 82 5.03 8.70 -12.96
C TYR A 82 4.40 9.31 -11.71
N THR A 83 4.94 9.02 -10.53
CA THR A 83 4.41 9.48 -9.24
C THR A 83 5.04 10.79 -8.75
N GLY A 84 5.87 11.47 -9.55
CA GLY A 84 6.59 12.68 -9.13
C GLY A 84 7.49 12.45 -7.90
N GLY A 85 8.07 11.25 -7.76
CA GLY A 85 8.94 10.85 -6.65
C GLY A 85 8.21 10.37 -5.40
N CYS A 86 6.88 10.35 -5.38
CA CYS A 86 6.10 9.94 -4.21
C CYS A 86 6.34 8.48 -3.80
N VAL A 87 6.65 7.58 -4.76
CA VAL A 87 6.99 6.20 -4.43
C VAL A 87 8.27 6.11 -3.60
N LYS A 88 9.30 6.85 -3.99
CA LYS A 88 10.55 6.93 -3.23
C LYS A 88 10.29 7.53 -1.84
N GLU A 89 9.50 8.60 -1.76
CA GLU A 89 9.16 9.24 -0.49
C GLU A 89 8.40 8.29 0.44
N ALA A 90 7.44 7.53 -0.06
CA ALA A 90 6.69 6.57 0.73
C ALA A 90 7.55 5.41 1.25
N LEU A 91 8.54 4.95 0.48
CA LEU A 91 9.27 3.73 0.79
C LEU A 91 10.59 3.98 1.54
N ARG A 92 11.28 5.11 1.30
CA ARG A 92 12.65 5.34 1.82
C ARG A 92 12.76 5.27 3.35
N HIS A 93 11.69 5.55 4.06
CA HIS A 93 11.65 5.53 5.52
C HIS A 93 11.15 4.21 6.14
N ILE A 94 10.84 3.20 5.30
CA ILE A 94 10.49 1.87 5.79
C ILE A 94 11.77 1.18 6.28
N VAL A 95 12.01 1.29 7.58
CA VAL A 95 13.17 0.75 8.31
C VAL A 95 14.49 1.19 7.65
N GLY A 96 15.17 0.32 6.95
CA GLY A 96 16.45 0.57 6.27
C GLY A 96 16.54 -0.13 4.92
N VAL A 97 17.59 0.17 4.15
CA VAL A 97 17.82 -0.43 2.82
C VAL A 97 17.88 -1.96 2.91
N GLN A 98 18.54 -2.51 3.94
CA GLN A 98 18.66 -3.96 4.14
C GLN A 98 17.29 -4.62 4.31
N PHE A 99 16.38 -3.96 5.04
CA PHE A 99 15.01 -4.43 5.18
C PHE A 99 14.27 -4.39 3.83
N ARG A 100 14.37 -3.28 3.10
CA ARG A 100 13.70 -3.08 1.82
C ARG A 100 14.25 -3.96 0.70
N ASN A 101 15.50 -4.42 0.80
CA ASN A 101 16.06 -5.41 -0.12
C ASN A 101 15.43 -6.80 0.02
N LEU A 102 14.78 -7.09 1.14
CA LEU A 102 14.14 -8.39 1.42
C LEU A 102 12.61 -8.31 1.44
N ALA A 103 12.05 -7.25 2.03
CA ALA A 103 10.59 -7.08 2.08
C ALA A 103 10.02 -6.95 0.67
N THR A 104 8.96 -7.70 0.35
CA THR A 104 8.33 -7.72 -0.97
C THR A 104 7.07 -6.88 -1.02
N VAL A 105 6.74 -6.38 -2.20
CA VAL A 105 5.50 -5.62 -2.46
C VAL A 105 4.29 -6.51 -2.17
N GLY A 106 4.27 -7.74 -2.69
CA GLY A 106 3.20 -8.70 -2.43
C GLY A 106 3.01 -9.01 -0.94
N GLY A 107 4.12 -9.19 -0.19
CA GLY A 107 4.07 -9.39 1.26
C GLY A 107 3.49 -8.18 2.01
N SER A 108 3.82 -6.95 1.57
CA SER A 108 3.29 -5.71 2.14
C SER A 108 1.80 -5.52 1.85
N VAL A 109 1.35 -5.88 0.64
CA VAL A 109 -0.05 -5.83 0.22
C VAL A 109 -0.86 -6.93 0.92
N PHE A 110 -0.38 -8.17 0.93
CA PHE A 110 -1.04 -9.29 1.60
C PHE A 110 -1.18 -9.05 3.10
N GLY A 111 -0.13 -8.52 3.75
CA GLY A 111 -0.12 -8.26 5.18
C GLY A 111 -1.19 -7.27 5.65
N ARG A 112 -1.66 -6.38 4.79
CA ARG A 112 -2.75 -5.41 5.04
C ARG A 112 -2.59 -4.68 6.38
N TYR A 113 -1.33 -4.40 6.75
CA TYR A 113 -1.04 -3.74 8.03
C TYR A 113 -1.55 -2.31 8.03
N GLY A 114 -2.14 -1.88 9.16
CA GLY A 114 -2.69 -0.54 9.32
C GLY A 114 -1.63 0.58 9.19
N PHE A 115 -0.35 0.27 9.40
CA PHE A 115 0.77 1.19 9.27
C PHE A 115 1.48 1.14 7.90
N SER A 116 0.89 0.49 6.89
CA SER A 116 1.55 0.26 5.61
C SER A 116 1.61 1.53 4.75
N ASP A 117 2.80 2.07 4.58
CA ASP A 117 3.09 3.14 3.61
C ASP A 117 2.77 2.67 2.18
N VAL A 118 3.13 1.42 1.86
CA VAL A 118 2.88 0.80 0.55
C VAL A 118 1.39 0.79 0.20
N LEU A 119 0.53 0.37 1.14
CA LEU A 119 -0.91 0.34 0.91
C LEU A 119 -1.49 1.75 0.76
N THR A 120 -1.06 2.71 1.61
CA THR A 120 -1.54 4.10 1.50
C THR A 120 -1.21 4.70 0.15
N LEU A 121 0.03 4.50 -0.33
CA LEU A 121 0.49 4.96 -1.63
C LEU A 121 -0.35 4.35 -2.76
N LEU A 122 -0.42 3.01 -2.80
CA LEU A 122 -1.03 2.28 -3.92
C LEU A 122 -2.55 2.42 -3.95
N ILE A 123 -3.24 2.45 -2.80
CA ILE A 123 -4.69 2.65 -2.74
C ILE A 123 -5.07 4.05 -3.26
N GLY A 124 -4.22 5.06 -3.05
CA GLY A 124 -4.44 6.40 -3.61
C GLY A 124 -4.48 6.43 -5.14
N LEU A 125 -3.72 5.54 -5.79
CA LEU A 125 -3.64 5.38 -7.24
C LEU A 125 -4.78 4.50 -7.80
N ASP A 126 -4.90 4.42 -9.12
CA ASP A 126 -5.79 3.46 -9.81
C ASP A 126 -5.14 2.08 -9.85
N SER A 127 -5.21 1.36 -8.74
CA SER A 127 -4.45 0.15 -8.50
C SER A 127 -5.33 -1.08 -8.28
N TYR A 128 -4.80 -2.22 -8.71
CA TYR A 128 -5.46 -3.52 -8.66
C TYR A 128 -4.49 -4.59 -8.15
N VAL A 129 -5.05 -5.68 -7.67
CA VAL A 129 -4.32 -6.91 -7.35
C VAL A 129 -4.76 -7.99 -8.34
N GLU A 130 -3.82 -8.64 -8.97
CA GLU A 130 -4.07 -9.83 -9.75
C GLU A 130 -3.89 -11.05 -8.85
N LEU A 131 -5.00 -11.74 -8.62
CA LEU A 131 -5.06 -12.98 -7.85
C LEU A 131 -5.06 -14.18 -8.80
N TYR A 132 -4.44 -15.28 -8.40
CA TYR A 132 -4.25 -16.45 -9.26
C TYR A 132 -5.58 -17.08 -9.69
N LYS A 133 -6.55 -17.22 -8.78
CA LYS A 133 -7.85 -17.83 -9.09
C LYS A 133 -8.96 -16.81 -9.32
N GLU A 134 -9.02 -15.77 -8.52
CA GLU A 134 -10.11 -14.78 -8.62
C GLU A 134 -9.90 -13.78 -9.78
N GLY A 135 -8.63 -13.58 -10.23
CA GLY A 135 -8.32 -12.60 -11.25
C GLY A 135 -8.08 -11.19 -10.70
N ILE A 136 -8.44 -10.16 -11.46
CA ILE A 136 -8.11 -8.76 -11.15
C ILE A 136 -9.18 -8.13 -10.26
N VAL A 137 -8.76 -7.60 -9.11
CA VAL A 137 -9.61 -6.96 -8.10
C VAL A 137 -9.03 -5.59 -7.75
N ARG A 138 -9.87 -4.59 -7.50
CA ARG A 138 -9.38 -3.29 -7.01
C ARG A 138 -8.61 -3.45 -5.69
N LEU A 139 -7.49 -2.77 -5.57
CA LEU A 139 -6.64 -2.88 -4.38
C LEU A 139 -7.36 -2.39 -3.10
N GLU A 140 -8.19 -1.35 -3.20
CA GLU A 140 -9.02 -0.85 -2.09
C GLU A 140 -9.95 -1.95 -1.55
N ASP A 141 -10.66 -2.65 -2.46
CA ASP A 141 -11.57 -3.73 -2.12
C ASP A 141 -10.81 -4.91 -1.52
N TYR A 142 -9.70 -5.30 -2.14
CA TYR A 142 -8.83 -6.36 -1.64
C TYR A 142 -8.32 -6.04 -0.23
N ALA A 143 -7.87 -4.83 0.04
CA ALA A 143 -7.40 -4.42 1.36
C ALA A 143 -8.51 -4.47 2.42
N GLY A 144 -9.77 -4.27 2.03
CA GLY A 144 -10.95 -4.34 2.92
C GLY A 144 -11.34 -5.76 3.36
N ARG A 145 -10.98 -6.79 2.58
CA ARG A 145 -11.43 -8.19 2.77
C ARG A 145 -10.78 -8.89 3.95
N SER A 146 -11.39 -10.02 4.33
CA SER A 146 -10.74 -11.05 5.16
C SER A 146 -9.58 -11.71 4.40
N TYR A 147 -8.66 -12.35 5.14
CA TYR A 147 -7.61 -13.16 4.52
C TYR A 147 -8.24 -14.40 3.85
N ASP A 148 -7.73 -14.72 2.68
CA ASP A 148 -8.04 -15.93 1.92
C ASP A 148 -6.74 -16.69 1.61
N ASN A 149 -6.85 -17.81 0.89
CA ASN A 149 -5.72 -18.63 0.48
C ASN A 149 -5.40 -18.50 -1.01
N ASP A 150 -5.91 -17.44 -1.69
CA ASP A 150 -5.48 -17.17 -3.06
C ASP A 150 -4.06 -16.57 -3.09
N ILE A 151 -3.46 -16.49 -4.24
CA ILE A 151 -2.08 -16.03 -4.43
C ILE A 151 -2.10 -14.68 -5.14
N ILE A 152 -1.44 -13.69 -4.54
CA ILE A 152 -1.13 -12.45 -5.24
C ILE A 152 -0.05 -12.76 -6.28
N VAL A 153 -0.36 -12.53 -7.54
CA VAL A 153 0.58 -12.68 -8.66
C VAL A 153 1.23 -11.33 -8.97
N ASN A 154 0.41 -10.32 -9.24
CA ASN A 154 0.88 -8.97 -9.53
C ASN A 154 0.08 -7.91 -8.78
N ILE A 155 0.70 -6.76 -8.59
CA ILE A 155 0.03 -5.50 -8.31
C ILE A 155 0.07 -4.68 -9.61
N ILE A 156 -1.10 -4.21 -10.06
CA ILE A 156 -1.25 -3.46 -11.30
C ILE A 156 -1.58 -2.02 -10.96
N VAL A 157 -0.85 -1.07 -11.53
CA VAL A 157 -1.15 0.37 -11.44
C VAL A 157 -1.43 0.88 -12.84
N LYS A 158 -2.67 1.31 -13.10
CA LYS A 158 -3.06 1.87 -14.39
C LYS A 158 -2.46 3.26 -14.56
N LYS A 159 -1.82 3.50 -15.71
CA LYS A 159 -1.25 4.80 -16.03
C LYS A 159 -2.35 5.74 -16.49
N ARG A 160 -2.52 6.81 -15.73
CA ARG A 160 -3.37 7.95 -16.02
C ARG A 160 -2.57 9.20 -15.71
N PRO A 161 -2.80 10.33 -16.38
CA PRO A 161 -2.15 11.59 -16.00
C PRO A 161 -2.52 11.94 -14.55
N VAL A 162 -1.52 11.97 -13.65
CA VAL A 162 -1.74 12.23 -12.23
C VAL A 162 -0.82 13.31 -11.69
N HIS A 163 -1.35 14.08 -10.74
CA HIS A 163 -0.56 14.85 -9.78
C HIS A 163 -0.65 14.14 -8.43
N MET A 164 0.49 13.85 -7.81
CA MET A 164 0.54 13.06 -6.59
C MET A 164 1.31 13.77 -5.48
N PHE A 165 0.88 13.53 -4.25
CA PHE A 165 1.54 13.94 -3.02
C PHE A 165 1.55 12.76 -2.05
N TYR A 166 2.66 12.61 -1.31
CA TYR A 166 2.75 11.64 -0.22
C TYR A 166 3.49 12.26 0.96
N GLU A 167 2.94 12.12 2.15
CA GLU A 167 3.59 12.50 3.40
C GLU A 167 3.24 11.51 4.52
N ALA A 168 4.23 11.22 5.37
CA ALA A 168 4.05 10.39 6.56
C ALA A 168 4.62 11.11 7.78
N VAL A 169 3.81 11.21 8.85
CA VAL A 169 4.27 11.72 10.14
C VAL A 169 4.80 10.57 10.98
N ARG A 170 6.04 10.69 11.46
CA ARG A 170 6.74 9.70 12.26
C ARG A 170 7.35 10.35 13.51
N ILE A 171 7.57 9.56 14.57
CA ILE A 171 8.28 10.04 15.77
C ILE A 171 9.78 10.11 15.50
N THR A 172 10.32 9.08 14.86
CA THR A 172 11.69 9.05 14.33
C THR A 172 11.68 8.63 12.87
N GLU A 173 12.75 8.94 12.13
CA GLU A 173 12.80 8.84 10.67
C GLU A 173 12.36 7.46 10.12
N THR A 174 12.74 6.37 10.79
CA THR A 174 12.48 5.00 10.33
C THR A 174 11.47 4.23 11.19
N ASP A 175 10.77 4.92 12.12
CA ASP A 175 9.71 4.30 12.92
C ASP A 175 8.46 4.05 12.05
N LEU A 176 7.55 3.23 12.56
CA LEU A 176 6.22 3.08 11.99
C LEU A 176 5.48 4.43 12.03
N PRO A 177 4.75 4.79 10.98
CA PRO A 177 4.11 6.10 10.93
C PRO A 177 3.02 6.27 11.99
N VAL A 178 2.89 7.51 12.46
CA VAL A 178 1.74 7.94 13.28
C VAL A 178 0.52 8.09 12.39
N LEU A 179 0.70 8.71 11.20
CA LEU A 179 -0.30 8.85 10.15
C LEU A 179 0.40 8.95 8.79
N THR A 180 -0.24 8.44 7.75
CA THR A 180 0.20 8.55 6.35
C THR A 180 -0.90 9.16 5.50
N CYS A 181 -0.54 9.97 4.51
CA CYS A 181 -1.46 10.59 3.57
C CYS A 181 -0.91 10.50 2.15
N ALA A 182 -1.72 9.98 1.24
CA ALA A 182 -1.48 10.07 -0.20
C ALA A 182 -2.61 10.88 -0.84
N GLY A 183 -2.26 11.98 -1.51
CA GLY A 183 -3.17 12.75 -2.34
C GLY A 183 -2.90 12.46 -3.81
N VAL A 184 -3.93 12.19 -4.59
CA VAL A 184 -3.84 11.95 -6.04
C VAL A 184 -4.95 12.71 -6.74
N LYS A 185 -4.59 13.51 -7.74
CA LYS A 185 -5.53 14.15 -8.67
C LYS A 185 -5.34 13.53 -10.06
N PHE A 186 -6.39 12.93 -10.58
CA PHE A 186 -6.41 12.40 -11.93
C PHE A 186 -6.75 13.53 -12.90
N ALA A 187 -5.80 13.94 -13.73
CA ALA A 187 -5.95 15.11 -14.60
C ALA A 187 -6.99 14.92 -15.70
N ASP A 188 -7.26 13.67 -16.11
CA ASP A 188 -8.26 13.31 -17.11
C ASP A 188 -9.71 13.49 -16.64
N THR A 189 -9.98 13.30 -15.35
CA THR A 189 -11.32 13.40 -14.77
C THR A 189 -11.49 14.51 -13.74
N GLY A 190 -10.38 15.07 -13.24
CA GLY A 190 -10.39 15.98 -12.10
C GLY A 190 -10.65 15.29 -10.73
N LEU A 191 -10.89 13.98 -10.72
CA LEU A 191 -11.13 13.22 -9.49
C LEU A 191 -9.92 13.30 -8.56
N CYS A 192 -10.19 13.56 -7.28
CA CYS A 192 -9.19 13.61 -6.23
C CYS A 192 -9.39 12.48 -5.24
N ASN A 193 -8.35 11.68 -5.01
CA ASN A 193 -8.30 10.69 -3.94
C ASN A 193 -7.42 11.21 -2.80
N ILE A 194 -7.97 11.26 -1.59
CA ILE A 194 -7.19 11.45 -0.36
C ILE A 194 -7.23 10.15 0.42
N CYS A 195 -6.11 9.44 0.43
CA CYS A 195 -5.95 8.16 1.11
C CYS A 195 -5.21 8.36 2.43
N ILE A 196 -5.84 7.99 3.54
CA ILE A 196 -5.26 8.11 4.89
C ILE A 196 -4.98 6.72 5.46
N GLY A 197 -3.73 6.47 5.88
CA GLY A 197 -3.29 5.25 6.55
C GLY A 197 -2.72 5.51 7.94
N ALA A 198 -2.27 4.45 8.61
CA ALA A 198 -1.70 4.47 9.96
C ALA A 198 -2.64 5.05 11.04
N ARG A 199 -3.95 4.96 10.89
CA ARG A 199 -5.01 5.57 11.72
C ARG A 199 -5.55 4.75 12.90
N PRO A 200 -4.99 3.86 13.63
CA PRO A 200 -4.67 2.42 13.61
C PRO A 200 -5.78 1.56 12.99
N GLY A 201 -5.87 1.61 11.70
CA GLY A 201 -6.73 0.83 10.83
C GLY A 201 -6.12 0.84 9.45
N LYS A 202 -6.67 0.03 8.56
CA LYS A 202 -6.22 -0.05 7.16
C LYS A 202 -6.33 1.32 6.49
N ALA A 203 -5.46 1.59 5.51
CA ALA A 203 -5.57 2.77 4.67
C ALA A 203 -6.93 2.80 3.94
N VAL A 204 -7.52 3.98 3.86
CA VAL A 204 -8.81 4.21 3.22
C VAL A 204 -8.80 5.49 2.41
N ILE A 205 -9.49 5.49 1.27
CA ILE A 205 -9.82 6.72 0.55
C ILE A 205 -10.97 7.40 1.31
N VAL A 206 -10.77 8.67 1.66
CA VAL A 206 -11.85 9.49 2.21
C VAL A 206 -12.71 9.97 1.05
N LYS A 207 -13.92 9.39 0.94
CA LYS A 207 -14.85 9.69 -0.16
C LYS A 207 -15.49 11.06 0.06
N ASP A 208 -15.42 11.92 -0.96
CA ASP A 208 -16.10 13.22 -0.97
C ASP A 208 -17.62 13.01 -1.20
N THR A 209 -18.34 12.71 -0.12
CA THR A 209 -19.78 12.43 -0.17
C THR A 209 -20.65 13.66 -0.31
N TYR A 210 -20.08 14.84 -0.27
CA TYR A 210 -20.78 16.13 -0.39
C TYR A 210 -20.31 16.94 -1.61
N ASP A 211 -19.56 16.31 -2.51
CA ASP A 211 -19.07 16.95 -3.73
C ASP A 211 -18.28 18.26 -3.48
N ILE A 212 -17.60 18.35 -2.34
CA ILE A 212 -16.85 19.55 -1.91
C ILE A 212 -15.78 19.95 -2.91
N LEU A 213 -15.13 18.94 -3.53
CA LEU A 213 -14.05 19.13 -4.50
C LEU A 213 -14.54 19.12 -5.96
N SER A 214 -15.83 18.91 -6.21
CA SER A 214 -16.40 18.76 -7.56
C SER A 214 -16.24 20.01 -8.44
N SER A 215 -16.25 21.21 -7.83
CA SER A 215 -16.04 22.48 -8.51
C SER A 215 -14.57 22.88 -8.63
N GLY A 216 -13.65 21.99 -8.24
CA GLY A 216 -12.21 22.22 -8.24
C GLY A 216 -11.64 22.49 -6.86
N ILE A 217 -10.29 22.58 -6.81
CA ILE A 217 -9.54 22.79 -5.57
C ILE A 217 -9.30 24.29 -5.40
N SER A 218 -10.00 24.91 -4.44
CA SER A 218 -9.84 26.29 -4.00
C SER A 218 -9.47 26.33 -2.51
N GLU A 219 -9.05 27.49 -1.99
CA GLU A 219 -8.79 27.64 -0.55
C GLU A 219 -10.02 27.24 0.30
N GLU A 220 -11.21 27.66 -0.14
CA GLU A 220 -12.46 27.34 0.55
C GLU A 220 -12.76 25.84 0.54
N SER A 221 -12.62 25.17 -0.63
CA SER A 221 -12.88 23.72 -0.74
C SER A 221 -11.84 22.91 0.01
N ILE A 222 -10.58 23.36 0.08
CA ILE A 222 -9.51 22.73 0.88
C ILE A 222 -9.88 22.75 2.37
N GLU A 223 -10.28 23.90 2.90
CA GLU A 223 -10.67 24.03 4.32
C GLU A 223 -11.90 23.15 4.62
N LYS A 224 -12.94 23.23 3.80
CA LYS A 224 -14.15 22.42 3.97
C LYS A 224 -13.87 20.92 3.90
N PHE A 225 -13.03 20.48 2.97
CA PHE A 225 -12.74 19.05 2.85
C PHE A 225 -11.83 18.55 3.98
N ALA A 226 -10.89 19.36 4.45
CA ALA A 226 -10.09 19.02 5.62
C ALA A 226 -10.96 18.87 6.89
N ASP A 227 -11.87 19.80 7.11
CA ASP A 227 -12.85 19.71 8.20
C ASP A 227 -13.76 18.49 8.08
N PHE A 228 -14.16 18.14 6.85
CA PHE A 228 -14.92 16.92 6.58
C PHE A 228 -14.12 15.67 6.94
N VAL A 229 -12.84 15.60 6.56
CA VAL A 229 -11.93 14.51 6.91
C VAL A 229 -11.79 14.38 8.44
N GLU A 230 -11.56 15.47 9.16
CA GLU A 230 -11.46 15.45 10.62
C GLU A 230 -12.72 14.90 11.31
N LYS A 231 -13.89 15.23 10.78
CA LYS A 231 -15.18 14.80 11.35
C LYS A 231 -15.57 13.35 11.00
N ASN A 232 -15.13 12.85 9.85
CA ASN A 232 -15.65 11.58 9.31
C ASN A 232 -14.60 10.46 9.23
N LEU A 233 -13.30 10.75 9.41
CA LEU A 233 -12.27 9.71 9.38
C LEU A 233 -12.33 8.85 10.64
N PRO A 234 -12.68 7.55 10.54
CA PRO A 234 -12.63 6.66 11.68
C PRO A 234 -11.15 6.40 12.06
N THR A 235 -10.76 6.84 13.25
CA THR A 235 -9.40 6.69 13.75
C THR A 235 -9.38 6.29 15.22
N GLN A 236 -8.25 5.71 15.66
CA GLN A 236 -8.06 5.23 17.03
C GLN A 236 -6.72 5.71 17.58
N GLY A 237 -6.58 5.64 18.92
CA GLY A 237 -5.32 5.87 19.61
C GLY A 237 -4.52 4.59 19.79
N ASN A 238 -3.20 4.74 19.90
CA ASN A 238 -2.27 3.73 20.39
C ASN A 238 -1.05 4.39 21.03
N MET A 239 0.00 3.62 21.36
CA MET A 239 1.22 4.13 22.01
C MET A 239 1.96 5.22 21.18
N ARG A 240 1.70 5.32 19.85
CA ARG A 240 2.35 6.31 18.96
C ARG A 240 1.61 7.64 18.87
N GLY A 241 0.34 7.67 19.22
CA GLY A 241 -0.45 8.89 19.19
C GLY A 241 -1.91 8.66 19.57
N SER A 242 -2.52 9.68 20.15
CA SER A 242 -3.96 9.66 20.48
C SER A 242 -4.83 9.74 19.22
N ALA A 243 -6.09 9.34 19.34
CA ALA A 243 -7.08 9.52 18.27
C ALA A 243 -7.24 11.00 17.88
N GLY A 244 -7.35 11.90 18.87
CA GLY A 244 -7.47 13.33 18.61
C GLY A 244 -6.28 13.92 17.86
N TYR A 245 -5.06 13.51 18.20
CA TYR A 245 -3.87 13.94 17.47
C TYR A 245 -3.89 13.50 16.00
N ARG A 246 -4.30 12.24 15.75
CA ARG A 246 -4.40 11.73 14.37
C ARG A 246 -5.52 12.39 13.57
N ILE A 247 -6.63 12.73 14.19
CA ILE A 247 -7.72 13.49 13.55
C ILE A 247 -7.18 14.84 13.09
N HIS A 248 -6.53 15.57 13.97
CA HIS A 248 -5.91 16.86 13.64
C HIS A 248 -4.87 16.72 12.53
N LEU A 249 -3.96 15.73 12.63
CA LEU A 249 -2.98 15.47 11.57
C LEU A 249 -3.65 15.13 10.23
N ALA A 250 -4.76 14.39 10.23
CA ALA A 250 -5.48 14.06 9.00
C ALA A 250 -5.98 15.31 8.28
N GLY A 251 -6.53 16.27 9.02
CA GLY A 251 -6.91 17.58 8.46
C GLY A 251 -5.71 18.33 7.89
N VAL A 252 -4.61 18.43 8.65
CA VAL A 252 -3.38 19.11 8.21
C VAL A 252 -2.79 18.46 6.96
N LEU A 253 -2.65 17.13 6.94
CA LEU A 253 -2.08 16.43 5.78
C LEU A 253 -2.99 16.48 4.57
N THR A 254 -4.32 16.47 4.76
CA THR A 254 -5.30 16.67 3.69
C THR A 254 -5.13 18.03 3.03
N LYS A 255 -5.00 19.11 3.82
CA LYS A 255 -4.73 20.47 3.28
C LYS A 255 -3.44 20.50 2.47
N ARG A 256 -2.35 19.97 3.02
CA ARG A 256 -1.06 19.88 2.31
C ARG A 256 -1.18 19.08 1.01
N ALA A 257 -1.87 17.94 1.04
CA ALA A 257 -2.08 17.12 -0.13
C ALA A 257 -2.84 17.88 -1.22
N LEU A 258 -3.98 18.48 -0.90
CA LEU A 258 -4.79 19.24 -1.85
C LEU A 258 -4.04 20.44 -2.45
N ILE A 259 -3.28 21.17 -1.64
CA ILE A 259 -2.43 22.28 -2.14
C ILE A 259 -1.38 21.78 -3.13
N ASN A 260 -0.74 20.63 -2.85
CA ASN A 260 0.34 20.13 -3.69
C ASN A 260 -0.14 19.47 -4.99
N ILE A 261 -1.24 18.73 -4.96
CA ILE A 261 -1.79 18.11 -6.18
C ILE A 261 -2.51 19.10 -7.10
N ASN A 262 -2.72 20.32 -6.66
CA ASN A 262 -3.36 21.41 -7.44
C ASN A 262 -2.34 22.33 -8.14
N LYS A 263 -1.05 22.12 -7.92
CA LYS A 263 0.03 22.83 -8.63
C LYS A 263 0.21 22.27 -10.03
#